data_e294f14204fae6be1bdafe040ef447d2
#
_entry.id   e294f14204fae6be1bdafe040ef447d2
#
_cell.length_a   1.000
_cell.length_b   1.000
_cell.length_c   1.000
_cell.angle_alpha   90.00
_cell.angle_beta   90.00
_cell.angle_gamma   90.00
#
_symmetry.space_group_name_H-M   'P 1'
#
loop_
_entity.id
_entity.type
_entity.pdbx_description
1 polymer ?
#
loop_
_entity_poly.entity_id
_entity_poly.type
_entity_poly.pdbx_seq_one_letter_code
_entity_poly.pdbx_strand_id
1 'polypeptide(L)'
;MSPTLALLFLAYCLDDPSTVEFGRDVQPILSKHCFVCHGPDQGTRQAELRLDLASTVGEERGILVPGQPESSELIRRITHESIDDRMPPAEEGVLTSGEIEILTRWVIEGAGYERHWSFRPIGSPASPPREAWARNEIDDFVLARLAQAGLEPSPEADRETLIRRV
;
A
#
# COMPACT_ATOMS: atom_id res chain seq x y z
N MET A 1 42.17 29.57 -14.55
CA MET A 1 42.00 28.38 -13.69
C MET A 1 40.54 28.35 -13.27
N SER A 2 39.72 27.53 -13.93
CA SER A 2 38.26 27.41 -13.64
C SER A 2 38.04 26.38 -12.56
N PRO A 3 37.22 26.65 -11.52
CA PRO A 3 36.77 25.62 -10.62
C PRO A 3 35.58 24.90 -11.22
N THR A 4 35.73 23.61 -11.47
CA THR A 4 34.74 22.69 -11.92
C THR A 4 33.69 22.53 -10.81
N LEU A 5 32.46 22.96 -11.06
CA LEU A 5 31.30 22.79 -10.21
C LEU A 5 30.87 21.31 -10.30
N ALA A 6 31.23 20.50 -9.32
CA ALA A 6 30.70 19.14 -9.17
C ALA A 6 29.26 19.25 -8.70
N LEU A 7 28.29 19.07 -9.61
CA LEU A 7 26.91 18.82 -9.25
C LEU A 7 26.81 17.41 -8.65
N LEU A 8 26.77 17.31 -7.33
CA LEU A 8 26.30 16.13 -6.64
C LEU A 8 24.77 16.05 -6.86
N PHE A 9 24.35 15.22 -7.81
CA PHE A 9 22.98 14.71 -7.86
C PHE A 9 22.79 13.79 -6.64
N LEU A 10 22.31 14.34 -5.54
CA LEU A 10 21.65 13.55 -4.51
C LEU A 10 20.37 12.99 -5.15
N ALA A 11 20.42 11.74 -5.58
CA ALA A 11 19.21 10.97 -5.87
C ALA A 11 18.48 10.77 -4.54
N TYR A 12 17.66 11.73 -4.18
CA TYR A 12 16.59 11.52 -3.23
C TYR A 12 15.66 10.50 -3.91
N CYS A 13 15.62 9.28 -3.42
CA CYS A 13 14.47 8.40 -3.62
C CYS A 13 13.29 9.07 -2.91
N LEU A 14 12.69 10.05 -3.58
CA LEU A 14 11.35 10.50 -3.24
C LEU A 14 10.47 9.32 -3.61
N ASP A 15 9.84 8.69 -2.61
CA ASP A 15 8.68 7.86 -2.84
C ASP A 15 7.71 8.74 -3.64
N ASP A 16 7.59 8.49 -4.93
CA ASP A 16 6.69 9.22 -5.81
C ASP A 16 5.27 8.87 -5.34
N PRO A 17 4.51 9.84 -4.79
CA PRO A 17 3.15 9.57 -4.32
C PRO A 17 2.22 9.11 -5.44
N SER A 18 2.69 9.13 -6.69
CA SER A 18 1.98 8.62 -7.85
C SER A 18 2.17 7.11 -8.06
N THR A 19 3.18 6.47 -7.45
CA THR A 19 3.45 5.03 -7.61
C THR A 19 2.45 4.20 -6.82
N VAL A 20 1.89 3.17 -7.47
CA VAL A 20 0.94 2.25 -6.84
C VAL A 20 1.70 1.26 -5.96
N GLU A 21 1.41 1.26 -4.66
CA GLU A 21 1.96 0.30 -3.71
C GLU A 21 0.97 -0.85 -3.47
N PHE A 22 1.46 -2.09 -3.62
CA PHE A 22 0.61 -3.27 -3.48
C PHE A 22 -0.12 -3.31 -2.13
N GLY A 23 0.60 -3.13 -1.02
CA GLY A 23 0.03 -3.24 0.33
C GLY A 23 -0.94 -2.12 0.70
N ARG A 24 -0.73 -0.91 0.17
CA ARG A 24 -1.55 0.27 0.46
C ARG A 24 -2.76 0.39 -0.46
N ASP A 25 -2.56 0.16 -1.76
CA ASP A 25 -3.54 0.52 -2.78
C ASP A 25 -4.24 -0.70 -3.41
N VAL A 26 -3.50 -1.79 -3.64
CA VAL A 26 -4.00 -2.97 -4.40
C VAL A 26 -4.59 -4.03 -3.48
N GLN A 27 -3.85 -4.41 -2.43
CA GLN A 27 -4.27 -5.48 -1.52
C GLN A 27 -5.65 -5.24 -0.88
N PRO A 28 -6.02 -4.01 -0.45
CA PRO A 28 -7.37 -3.74 0.06
C PRO A 28 -8.47 -4.00 -0.98
N ILE A 29 -8.22 -3.66 -2.26
CA ILE A 29 -9.16 -3.90 -3.36
C ILE A 29 -9.33 -5.41 -3.59
N LEU A 30 -8.22 -6.13 -3.73
CA LEU A 30 -8.23 -7.59 -3.92
C LEU A 30 -8.89 -8.32 -2.73
N SER A 31 -8.59 -7.87 -1.50
CA SER A 31 -9.18 -8.44 -0.29
C SER A 31 -10.69 -8.27 -0.23
N LYS A 32 -11.18 -7.11 -0.61
CA LYS A 32 -12.60 -6.78 -0.58
C LYS A 32 -13.41 -7.50 -1.67
N HIS A 33 -12.85 -7.65 -2.88
CA HIS A 33 -13.60 -8.06 -4.05
C HIS A 33 -13.21 -9.42 -4.63
N CYS A 34 -12.02 -9.95 -4.30
CA CYS A 34 -11.47 -11.12 -4.99
C CYS A 34 -11.12 -12.29 -4.06
N PHE A 35 -10.60 -12.02 -2.84
CA PHE A 35 -10.05 -13.07 -1.99
C PHE A 35 -11.08 -14.04 -1.42
N VAL A 36 -12.36 -13.72 -1.42
CA VAL A 36 -13.43 -14.67 -1.04
C VAL A 36 -13.39 -15.90 -1.95
N CYS A 37 -13.23 -15.67 -3.28
CA CYS A 37 -13.18 -16.74 -4.28
C CYS A 37 -11.77 -17.04 -4.78
N HIS A 38 -10.82 -16.11 -4.69
CA HIS A 38 -9.45 -16.24 -5.22
C HIS A 38 -8.39 -15.93 -4.16
N GLY A 39 -8.61 -16.37 -2.94
CA GLY A 39 -7.75 -16.14 -1.79
C GLY A 39 -7.21 -17.41 -1.14
N PRO A 40 -6.73 -17.29 0.11
CA PRO A 40 -6.09 -18.38 0.84
C PRO A 40 -7.04 -19.52 1.25
N ASP A 41 -8.34 -19.25 1.41
CA ASP A 41 -9.30 -20.25 1.85
C ASP A 41 -9.57 -21.30 0.76
N GLN A 42 -9.22 -22.55 1.04
CA GLN A 42 -9.45 -23.66 0.13
C GLN A 42 -10.94 -24.03 -0.01
N GLY A 43 -11.74 -23.77 1.03
CA GLY A 43 -13.15 -24.12 1.06
C GLY A 43 -14.02 -23.30 0.09
N THR A 44 -13.61 -22.05 -0.16
CA THR A 44 -14.32 -21.12 -1.06
C THR A 44 -13.61 -20.87 -2.37
N ARG A 45 -12.35 -21.36 -2.52
CA ARG A 45 -11.52 -21.07 -3.67
C ARG A 45 -12.10 -21.58 -4.97
N GLN A 46 -12.13 -20.71 -5.97
CA GLN A 46 -12.57 -21.01 -7.33
C GLN A 46 -11.37 -21.03 -8.29
N ALA A 47 -11.48 -21.88 -9.33
CA ALA A 47 -10.51 -21.98 -10.43
C ALA A 47 -9.05 -22.27 -10.00
N GLU A 48 -8.82 -22.76 -8.79
CA GLU A 48 -7.48 -22.96 -8.20
C GLU A 48 -6.60 -21.69 -8.31
N LEU A 49 -7.23 -20.51 -8.28
CA LEU A 49 -6.57 -19.22 -8.42
C LEU A 49 -6.37 -18.57 -7.06
N ARG A 50 -5.15 -18.08 -6.84
CA ARG A 50 -4.75 -17.34 -5.64
C ARG A 50 -4.16 -16.00 -6.02
N LEU A 51 -4.98 -14.95 -5.95
CA LEU A 51 -4.54 -13.58 -6.21
C LEU A 51 -3.74 -12.95 -5.07
N ASP A 52 -3.63 -13.63 -3.94
CA ASP A 52 -2.78 -13.23 -2.81
C ASP A 52 -1.32 -13.69 -2.95
N LEU A 53 -1.00 -14.50 -3.96
CA LEU A 53 0.35 -15.05 -4.20
C LEU A 53 0.86 -14.73 -5.60
N ALA A 54 1.97 -14.02 -5.70
CA ALA A 54 2.64 -13.72 -6.97
C ALA A 54 2.95 -14.97 -7.80
N SER A 55 3.32 -16.07 -7.15
CA SER A 55 3.70 -17.32 -7.84
C SER A 55 2.56 -18.01 -8.58
N THR A 56 1.31 -17.64 -8.32
CA THR A 56 0.14 -18.31 -8.90
C THR A 56 -0.50 -17.53 -10.05
N VAL A 57 -0.06 -16.30 -10.30
CA VAL A 57 -0.71 -15.36 -11.24
C VAL A 57 0.17 -14.91 -12.41
N GLY A 58 1.44 -15.35 -12.46
CA GLY A 58 2.44 -14.86 -13.41
C GLY A 58 2.11 -15.10 -14.89
N GLU A 59 3.02 -14.64 -15.75
CA GLU A 59 2.88 -14.65 -17.22
C GLU A 59 2.51 -16.00 -17.81
N GLU A 60 3.04 -17.10 -17.26
CA GLU A 60 2.76 -18.46 -17.75
C GLU A 60 1.25 -18.80 -17.70
N ARG A 61 0.52 -18.21 -16.76
CA ARG A 61 -0.93 -18.39 -16.64
C ARG A 61 -1.73 -17.27 -17.31
N GLY A 62 -1.07 -16.19 -17.73
CA GLY A 62 -1.71 -15.01 -18.34
C GLY A 62 -2.65 -14.24 -17.42
N ILE A 63 -2.65 -14.53 -16.10
CA ILE A 63 -3.53 -13.82 -15.15
C ILE A 63 -3.05 -12.39 -14.95
N LEU A 64 -1.73 -12.23 -14.76
CA LEU A 64 -1.06 -10.94 -14.70
C LEU A 64 0.15 -10.96 -15.63
N VAL A 65 0.18 -10.08 -16.59
CA VAL A 65 1.32 -9.88 -17.50
C VAL A 65 1.90 -8.50 -17.17
N PRO A 66 3.04 -8.43 -16.47
CA PRO A 66 3.63 -7.18 -16.05
C PRO A 66 3.82 -6.19 -17.19
N GLY A 67 3.39 -4.95 -17.03
CA GLY A 67 3.46 -3.91 -18.03
C GLY A 67 2.43 -3.99 -19.17
N GLN A 68 1.59 -5.05 -19.21
CA GLN A 68 0.64 -5.30 -20.30
C GLN A 68 -0.77 -5.56 -19.79
N PRO A 69 -1.52 -4.52 -19.42
CA PRO A 69 -2.87 -4.67 -18.89
C PRO A 69 -3.84 -5.33 -19.88
N GLU A 70 -3.71 -5.05 -21.16
CA GLU A 70 -4.55 -5.64 -22.24
C GLU A 70 -4.30 -7.16 -22.42
N SER A 71 -3.12 -7.64 -22.03
CA SER A 71 -2.76 -9.07 -22.08
C SER A 71 -3.06 -9.78 -20.74
N SER A 72 -3.46 -9.03 -19.72
CA SER A 72 -3.72 -9.55 -18.38
C SER A 72 -5.18 -9.95 -18.22
N GLU A 73 -5.43 -11.26 -17.95
CA GLU A 73 -6.77 -11.78 -17.75
C GLU A 73 -7.51 -11.07 -16.60
N LEU A 74 -6.81 -10.68 -15.52
CA LEU A 74 -7.39 -9.90 -14.43
C LEU A 74 -8.08 -8.65 -14.96
N ILE A 75 -7.36 -7.83 -15.75
CA ILE A 75 -7.87 -6.57 -16.27
C ILE A 75 -9.01 -6.83 -17.23
N ARG A 76 -8.85 -7.81 -18.12
CA ARG A 76 -9.90 -8.20 -19.07
C ARG A 76 -11.18 -8.60 -18.36
N ARG A 77 -11.09 -9.35 -17.25
CA ARG A 77 -12.28 -9.80 -16.49
C ARG A 77 -12.96 -8.67 -15.73
N ILE A 78 -12.21 -7.80 -15.07
CA ILE A 78 -12.81 -6.70 -14.29
C ILE A 78 -13.42 -5.60 -15.18
N THR A 79 -13.01 -5.50 -16.45
CA THR A 79 -13.53 -4.53 -17.43
C THR A 79 -14.47 -5.14 -18.46
N HIS A 80 -14.83 -6.43 -18.32
CA HIS A 80 -15.64 -7.12 -19.32
C HIS A 80 -17.04 -6.50 -19.47
N GLU A 81 -17.49 -6.34 -20.71
CA GLU A 81 -18.80 -5.73 -21.01
C GLU A 81 -19.97 -6.64 -20.59
N SER A 82 -19.84 -7.97 -20.88
CA SER A 82 -20.83 -8.96 -20.44
C SER A 82 -20.77 -9.14 -18.93
N ILE A 83 -21.90 -9.01 -18.27
CA ILE A 83 -22.04 -9.16 -16.83
C ILE A 83 -21.75 -10.60 -16.38
N ASP A 84 -22.03 -11.59 -17.25
CA ASP A 84 -21.83 -13.01 -16.97
C ASP A 84 -20.35 -13.42 -16.98
N ASP A 85 -19.53 -12.67 -17.70
CA ASP A 85 -18.08 -12.90 -17.82
C ASP A 85 -17.25 -11.97 -16.96
N ARG A 86 -17.88 -10.93 -16.41
CA ARG A 86 -17.18 -9.94 -15.59
C ARG A 86 -16.89 -10.46 -14.19
N MET A 87 -15.77 -10.04 -13.63
CA MET A 87 -15.37 -10.29 -12.24
C MET A 87 -15.29 -8.98 -11.44
N PRO A 88 -15.70 -8.99 -10.18
CA PRO A 88 -16.43 -10.08 -9.51
C PRO A 88 -17.84 -10.24 -10.10
N PRO A 89 -18.51 -11.38 -9.84
CA PRO A 89 -19.91 -11.55 -10.17
C PRO A 89 -20.78 -10.45 -9.53
N ALA A 90 -21.86 -10.05 -10.16
CA ALA A 90 -22.67 -8.89 -9.75
C ALA A 90 -23.19 -8.99 -8.30
N GLU A 91 -23.46 -10.20 -7.81
CA GLU A 91 -23.89 -10.48 -6.44
C GLU A 91 -22.79 -10.28 -5.38
N GLU A 92 -21.54 -10.37 -5.79
CA GLU A 92 -20.37 -10.17 -4.90
C GLU A 92 -19.88 -8.71 -4.88
N GLY A 93 -20.56 -7.83 -5.60
CA GLY A 93 -20.26 -6.40 -5.67
C GLY A 93 -19.59 -5.98 -6.98
N VAL A 94 -19.43 -4.67 -7.14
CA VAL A 94 -18.88 -4.07 -8.36
C VAL A 94 -17.69 -3.18 -7.97
N LEU A 95 -16.59 -3.31 -8.72
CA LEU A 95 -15.47 -2.38 -8.57
C LEU A 95 -15.87 -0.99 -9.06
N THR A 96 -15.42 0.02 -8.36
CA THR A 96 -15.52 1.41 -8.82
C THR A 96 -14.53 1.68 -9.95
N SER A 97 -14.78 2.73 -10.73
CA SER A 97 -13.83 3.15 -11.77
C SER A 97 -12.42 3.46 -11.20
N GLY A 98 -12.36 4.04 -10.02
CA GLY A 98 -11.09 4.31 -9.34
C GLY A 98 -10.34 3.03 -8.92
N GLU A 99 -11.05 2.01 -8.42
CA GLU A 99 -10.44 0.71 -8.09
C GLU A 99 -9.91 0.00 -9.36
N ILE A 100 -10.63 0.08 -10.47
CA ILE A 100 -10.20 -0.45 -11.78
C ILE A 100 -8.96 0.30 -12.27
N GLU A 101 -8.93 1.62 -12.14
CA GLU A 101 -7.77 2.45 -12.52
C GLU A 101 -6.52 2.10 -11.72
N ILE A 102 -6.66 1.92 -10.40
CA ILE A 102 -5.55 1.50 -9.51
C ILE A 102 -5.01 0.13 -9.95
N LEU A 103 -5.88 -0.86 -10.15
CA LEU A 103 -5.46 -2.20 -10.59
C LEU A 103 -4.79 -2.17 -11.98
N THR A 104 -5.33 -1.39 -12.91
CA THR A 104 -4.75 -1.23 -14.24
C THR A 104 -3.37 -0.59 -14.17
N ARG A 105 -3.23 0.47 -13.39
CA ARG A 105 -1.94 1.16 -13.20
C ARG A 105 -0.92 0.27 -12.50
N TRP A 106 -1.33 -0.49 -11.49
CA TRP A 106 -0.48 -1.50 -10.86
C TRP A 106 0.10 -2.49 -11.86
N VAL A 107 -0.72 -2.99 -12.81
CA VAL A 107 -0.24 -3.90 -13.86
C VAL A 107 0.72 -3.19 -14.80
N ILE A 108 0.45 -1.93 -15.20
CA ILE A 108 1.35 -1.11 -16.03
C ILE A 108 2.71 -0.92 -15.33
N GLU A 109 2.72 -0.69 -14.03
CA GLU A 109 3.92 -0.50 -13.21
C GLU A 109 4.65 -1.83 -12.86
N GLY A 110 4.20 -2.95 -13.42
CA GLY A 110 4.89 -4.24 -13.34
C GLY A 110 4.24 -5.27 -12.42
N ALA A 111 3.03 -5.03 -11.93
CA ALA A 111 2.25 -5.95 -11.08
C ALA A 111 3.06 -6.48 -9.86
N GLY A 112 3.86 -5.63 -9.25
CA GLY A 112 4.74 -6.00 -8.15
C GLY A 112 3.96 -6.40 -6.89
N TYR A 113 4.24 -7.60 -6.37
CA TYR A 113 3.74 -8.02 -5.06
C TYR A 113 4.75 -7.66 -3.98
N GLU A 114 4.28 -7.03 -2.93
CA GLU A 114 5.09 -6.76 -1.77
C GLU A 114 4.92 -7.84 -0.70
N ARG A 115 5.98 -8.09 0.06
CA ARG A 115 5.86 -8.88 1.28
C ARG A 115 4.96 -8.15 2.27
N HIS A 116 4.13 -8.91 2.99
CA HIS A 116 3.35 -8.36 4.08
C HIS A 116 4.24 -7.48 4.99
N TRP A 117 3.75 -6.33 5.39
CA TRP A 117 4.51 -5.32 6.14
C TRP A 117 5.23 -5.89 7.37
N SER A 118 4.64 -6.90 8.05
CA SER A 118 5.24 -7.55 9.23
C SER A 118 6.52 -8.34 8.93
N PHE A 119 6.80 -8.63 7.67
CA PHE A 119 8.01 -9.31 7.22
C PHE A 119 8.98 -8.36 6.48
N ARG A 120 8.66 -7.08 6.45
CA ARG A 120 9.56 -6.05 5.89
C ARG A 120 10.51 -5.56 6.98
N PRO A 121 11.79 -5.29 6.68
CA PRO A 121 12.67 -4.62 7.62
C PRO A 121 12.04 -3.31 8.07
N ILE A 122 12.08 -3.05 9.37
CA ILE A 122 11.62 -1.77 9.92
C ILE A 122 12.58 -0.69 9.43
N GLY A 123 12.08 0.26 8.66
CA GLY A 123 12.83 1.46 8.29
C GLY A 123 13.10 2.33 9.51
N SER A 124 14.18 3.09 9.46
CA SER A 124 14.43 4.16 10.45
C SER A 124 13.93 5.48 9.87
N PRO A 125 12.72 5.92 10.21
CA PRO A 125 12.24 7.22 9.77
C PRO A 125 13.14 8.32 10.32
N ALA A 126 13.34 9.40 9.55
CA ALA A 126 14.04 10.57 10.05
C ALA A 126 13.26 11.18 11.22
N SER A 127 13.90 11.28 12.37
CA SER A 127 13.29 11.95 13.53
C SER A 127 13.10 13.44 13.23
N PRO A 128 11.94 14.02 13.56
CA PRO A 128 11.76 15.46 13.56
C PRO A 128 12.80 16.16 14.46
N PRO A 129 13.03 17.46 14.27
CA PRO A 129 13.90 18.23 15.15
C PRO A 129 13.47 18.08 16.61
N ARG A 130 14.42 17.83 17.52
CA ARG A 130 14.16 17.70 18.93
C ARG A 130 13.83 19.04 19.56
N GLU A 131 12.71 19.10 20.28
CA GLU A 131 12.30 20.26 21.05
C GLU A 131 12.48 20.02 22.56
N ALA A 132 12.51 21.11 23.34
CA ALA A 132 12.79 21.07 24.77
C ALA A 132 11.78 20.24 25.61
N TRP A 133 10.55 20.10 25.14
CA TRP A 133 9.51 19.29 25.79
C TRP A 133 9.74 17.80 25.62
N ALA A 134 10.37 17.37 24.51
CA ALA A 134 10.58 15.96 24.16
C ALA A 134 11.59 15.32 25.10
N ARG A 135 11.25 14.17 25.67
CA ARG A 135 12.14 13.36 26.54
C ARG A 135 12.80 12.22 25.77
N ASN A 136 12.17 11.76 24.70
CA ASN A 136 12.65 10.68 23.83
C ASN A 136 12.24 10.93 22.37
N GLU A 137 12.68 10.07 21.46
CA GLU A 137 12.41 10.20 20.03
C GLU A 137 10.93 10.08 19.66
N ILE A 138 10.14 9.35 20.46
CA ILE A 138 8.69 9.22 20.24
C ILE A 138 8.03 10.57 20.47
N ASP A 139 8.47 11.31 21.49
CA ASP A 139 7.94 12.63 21.80
C ASP A 139 8.19 13.63 20.67
N ASP A 140 9.31 13.49 19.93
CA ASP A 140 9.61 14.35 18.77
C ASP A 140 8.54 14.15 17.67
N PHE A 141 8.12 12.92 17.40
CA PHE A 141 7.03 12.63 16.45
C PHE A 141 5.66 13.13 16.97
N VAL A 142 5.39 12.97 18.26
CA VAL A 142 4.14 13.45 18.86
C VAL A 142 4.06 14.97 18.74
N LEU A 143 5.12 15.69 19.07
CA LEU A 143 5.17 17.16 18.96
C LEU A 143 4.99 17.62 17.51
N ALA A 144 5.68 17.00 16.56
CA ALA A 144 5.51 17.33 15.16
C ALA A 144 4.05 17.16 14.69
N ARG A 145 3.37 16.13 15.18
CA ARG A 145 1.96 15.88 14.86
C ARG A 145 1.02 16.88 15.52
N LEU A 146 1.28 17.24 16.78
CA LEU A 146 0.53 18.30 17.50
C LEU A 146 0.66 19.63 16.78
N ALA A 147 1.89 20.02 16.40
CA ALA A 147 2.15 21.26 15.68
C ALA A 147 1.39 21.32 14.33
N GLN A 148 1.35 20.23 13.57
CA GLN A 148 0.56 20.13 12.35
C GLN A 148 -0.95 20.33 12.58
N ALA A 149 -1.45 19.90 13.75
CA ALA A 149 -2.84 20.06 14.15
C ALA A 149 -3.14 21.42 14.83
N GLY A 150 -2.13 22.27 15.00
CA GLY A 150 -2.27 23.55 15.73
C GLY A 150 -2.52 23.36 17.23
N LEU A 151 -2.07 22.25 17.80
CA LEU A 151 -2.24 21.91 19.21
C LEU A 151 -0.91 22.00 19.96
N GLU A 152 -0.99 22.36 21.23
CA GLU A 152 0.14 22.31 22.16
C GLU A 152 0.08 21.03 23.03
N PRO A 153 1.22 20.53 23.50
CA PRO A 153 1.24 19.41 24.43
C PRO A 153 0.60 19.78 25.76
N SER A 154 -0.16 18.84 26.33
CA SER A 154 -0.75 19.05 27.66
C SER A 154 0.32 19.16 28.73
N PRO A 155 0.05 19.88 29.84
CA PRO A 155 0.89 19.88 31.02
C PRO A 155 1.12 18.47 31.56
N GLU A 156 2.23 18.26 32.26
CA GLU A 156 2.50 17.00 32.93
C GLU A 156 1.38 16.65 33.91
N ALA A 157 0.93 15.39 33.85
CA ALA A 157 -0.08 14.90 34.77
C ALA A 157 0.43 14.86 36.23
N ASP A 158 -0.45 15.10 37.17
CA ASP A 158 -0.13 14.98 38.59
C ASP A 158 0.14 13.52 39.00
N ARG A 159 0.75 13.35 40.19
CA ARG A 159 1.13 12.00 40.69
C ARG A 159 -0.07 11.05 40.84
N GLU A 160 -1.22 11.57 41.22
CA GLU A 160 -2.44 10.76 41.41
C GLU A 160 -2.95 10.21 40.07
N THR A 161 -2.91 11.04 39.04
CA THR A 161 -3.26 10.65 37.67
C THR A 161 -2.27 9.64 37.11
N LEU A 162 -0.96 9.83 37.36
CA LEU A 162 0.08 8.87 36.93
C LEU A 162 -0.08 7.52 37.60
N ILE A 163 -0.35 7.47 38.91
CA ILE A 163 -0.54 6.21 39.65
C ILE A 163 -1.75 5.42 39.11
N ARG A 164 -2.81 6.11 38.66
CA ARG A 164 -3.99 5.43 38.07
C ARG A 164 -3.72 4.82 36.68
N ARG A 165 -2.64 5.20 35.99
CA ARG A 165 -2.30 4.75 34.64
C ARG A 165 -1.28 3.60 34.62
N VAL A 166 -0.69 3.25 35.77
CA VAL A 166 0.24 2.15 35.98
C VAL A 166 -0.52 0.95 36.53
#